data_4362c2a362f451401d8787561ea3085f
#
_entry.id   4362c2a362f451401d8787561ea3085f
#
_cell.length_a   1.000
_cell.length_b   1.000
_cell.length_c   1.000
_cell.angle_alpha   90.00
_cell.angle_beta   90.00
_cell.angle_gamma   90.00
#
_symmetry.space_group_name_H-M   'P 1'
#
loop_
_entity.id
_entity.type
_entity.pdbx_description
1 polymer ?
#
loop_
_entity_poly.entity_id
_entity_poly.type
_entity_poly.pdbx_seq_one_letter_code
_entity_poly.pdbx_strand_id
1 'polypeptide(L)'
;MKTTKAMFNRFKKEFNLFVQILGINGYHYYFFHEQSENYAEIVVDEPGKAVTVIYGTERKHEGNSPESDARHEAIHVFLHRLAWLGDQRYIRCDELIQESERLVVVLEKIIKINKP
;
A
#
# COMPACT_ATOMS: atom_id res chain seq x y z
N MET A 1 12.64 9.51 -17.21
CA MET A 1 12.00 8.48 -18.05
C MET A 1 10.49 8.51 -17.83
N LYS A 2 9.76 8.51 -18.90
CA LYS A 2 8.28 8.51 -18.81
C LYS A 2 7.77 7.10 -18.58
N THR A 3 6.75 6.99 -17.75
CA THR A 3 6.06 5.72 -17.55
C THR A 3 4.97 5.56 -18.60
N THR A 4 4.66 4.31 -18.93
CA THR A 4 3.68 3.99 -19.98
C THR A 4 2.39 3.46 -19.37
N LYS A 5 1.36 3.39 -20.19
CA LYS A 5 0.10 2.75 -19.77
C LYS A 5 0.31 1.27 -19.41
N ALA A 6 1.18 0.58 -20.15
CA ALA A 6 1.52 -0.81 -19.85
C ALA A 6 2.16 -0.95 -18.47
N MET A 7 3.05 -0.04 -18.11
CA MET A 7 3.67 0.00 -16.78
C MET A 7 2.63 0.29 -15.70
N PHE A 8 1.71 1.21 -15.95
CA PHE A 8 0.61 1.49 -15.02
C PHE A 8 -0.27 0.26 -14.80
N ASN A 9 -0.58 -0.47 -15.85
CA ASN A 9 -1.38 -1.69 -15.74
C ASN A 9 -0.65 -2.77 -14.92
N ARG A 10 0.67 -2.90 -15.09
CA ARG A 10 1.49 -3.80 -14.28
C ARG A 10 1.49 -3.38 -12.81
N PHE A 11 1.61 -2.08 -12.54
CA PHE A 11 1.53 -1.52 -11.21
C PHE A 11 0.20 -1.86 -10.53
N LYS A 12 -0.92 -1.60 -11.22
CA LYS A 12 -2.27 -1.88 -10.69
C LYS A 12 -2.45 -3.37 -10.39
N LYS A 13 -2.01 -4.23 -11.30
CA LYS A 13 -2.15 -5.68 -11.13
C LYS A 13 -1.41 -6.17 -9.88
N GLU A 14 -0.18 -5.73 -9.71
CA GLU A 14 0.62 -6.12 -8.54
C GLU A 14 0.05 -5.52 -7.25
N PHE A 15 -0.39 -4.26 -7.29
CA PHE A 15 -1.01 -3.62 -6.14
C PHE A 15 -2.25 -4.42 -5.69
N ASN A 16 -3.12 -4.76 -6.62
CA ASN A 16 -4.33 -5.52 -6.32
C ASN A 16 -4.02 -6.92 -5.77
N LEU A 17 -2.97 -7.55 -6.27
CA LEU A 17 -2.49 -8.82 -5.71
C LEU A 17 -2.11 -8.65 -4.24
N PHE A 18 -1.38 -7.60 -3.90
CA PHE A 18 -0.95 -7.35 -2.53
C PHE A 18 -2.08 -6.87 -1.63
N VAL A 19 -3.12 -6.24 -2.17
CA VAL A 19 -4.35 -5.97 -1.41
C VAL A 19 -4.90 -7.27 -0.84
N GLN A 20 -4.91 -8.34 -1.64
CA GLN A 20 -5.39 -9.65 -1.18
C GLN A 20 -4.42 -10.32 -0.22
N ILE A 21 -3.12 -10.32 -0.55
CA ILE A 21 -2.09 -10.96 0.27
C ILE A 21 -2.03 -10.31 1.66
N LEU A 22 -2.08 -8.97 1.72
CA LEU A 22 -1.96 -8.22 2.97
C LEU A 22 -3.29 -8.09 3.72
N GLY A 23 -4.38 -8.50 3.12
CA GLY A 23 -5.70 -8.41 3.76
C GLY A 23 -6.19 -6.98 3.94
N ILE A 24 -5.84 -6.09 3.01
CA ILE A 24 -6.25 -4.68 3.04
C ILE A 24 -7.39 -4.39 2.06
N ASN A 25 -8.28 -5.36 1.88
CA ASN A 25 -9.40 -5.27 0.95
C ASN A 25 -10.63 -4.57 1.55
N GLY A 26 -10.52 -3.98 2.74
CA GLY A 26 -11.59 -3.21 3.36
C GLY A 26 -11.70 -1.76 2.89
N TYR A 27 -10.82 -1.33 2.01
CA TYR A 27 -10.84 0.01 1.43
C TYR A 27 -11.35 -0.01 0.01
N HIS A 28 -11.90 1.13 -0.46
CA HIS A 28 -12.16 1.36 -1.88
C HIS A 28 -10.93 2.00 -2.51
N TYR A 29 -10.40 1.39 -3.55
CA TYR A 29 -9.16 1.84 -4.20
C TYR A 29 -9.46 2.55 -5.50
N TYR A 30 -8.85 3.73 -5.68
CA TYR A 30 -8.94 4.54 -6.89
C TYR A 30 -7.55 4.72 -7.46
N PHE A 31 -7.34 4.36 -8.72
CA PHE A 31 -6.03 4.38 -9.36
C PHE A 31 -5.96 5.46 -10.42
N PHE A 32 -4.88 6.23 -10.38
CA PHE A 32 -4.63 7.32 -11.33
C PHE A 32 -3.21 7.23 -11.84
N HIS A 33 -3.04 7.47 -13.16
CA HIS A 33 -1.73 7.59 -13.78
C HIS A 33 -1.53 9.06 -14.14
N GLU A 34 -0.92 9.80 -13.25
CA GLU A 34 -0.78 11.25 -13.39
C GLU A 34 0.52 11.76 -12.79
N GLN A 35 0.84 13.02 -13.03
CA GLN A 35 2.07 13.61 -12.54
C GLN A 35 2.14 13.58 -11.02
N SER A 36 3.29 13.16 -10.50
CA SER A 36 3.58 13.11 -9.08
C SER A 36 5.04 13.45 -8.85
N GLU A 37 5.36 14.06 -7.73
CA GLU A 37 6.74 14.30 -7.31
C GLU A 37 7.46 13.01 -6.93
N ASN A 38 6.69 11.98 -6.60
CA ASN A 38 7.18 10.65 -6.27
C ASN A 38 6.93 9.70 -7.44
N TYR A 39 7.55 8.51 -7.40
CA TYR A 39 7.29 7.47 -8.40
C TYR A 39 5.86 6.99 -8.31
N ALA A 40 5.39 6.83 -7.07
CA ALA A 40 4.02 6.51 -6.77
C ALA A 40 3.70 7.07 -5.39
N GLU A 41 2.42 7.26 -5.10
CA GLU A 41 1.99 7.72 -3.80
C GLU A 41 0.59 7.22 -3.49
N ILE A 42 0.27 7.19 -2.22
CA ILE A 42 -1.07 6.86 -1.75
C ILE A 42 -1.59 7.98 -0.85
N VAL A 43 -2.90 8.17 -0.88
CA VAL A 43 -3.60 9.02 0.09
C VAL A 43 -4.71 8.17 0.69
N VAL A 44 -4.67 7.98 2.00
CA VAL A 44 -5.64 7.14 2.70
C VAL A 44 -6.61 8.02 3.47
N ASP A 45 -7.89 7.84 3.18
CA ASP A 45 -8.98 8.43 3.97
C ASP A 45 -9.50 7.31 4.88
N GLU A 46 -9.05 7.30 6.13
CA GLU A 46 -9.39 6.24 7.07
C GLU A 46 -10.88 6.25 7.44
N PRO A 47 -11.48 7.41 7.78
CA PRO A 47 -12.93 7.44 8.03
C PRO A 47 -13.77 7.04 6.82
N GLY A 48 -13.38 7.46 5.62
CA GLY A 48 -14.11 7.14 4.39
C GLY A 48 -13.77 5.77 3.81
N LYS A 49 -12.78 5.07 4.36
CA LYS A 49 -12.32 3.78 3.85
C LYS A 49 -11.97 3.82 2.37
N ALA A 50 -11.28 4.89 1.96
CA ALA A 50 -10.89 5.09 0.58
C ALA A 50 -9.38 5.29 0.47
N VAL A 51 -8.78 4.73 -0.57
CA VAL A 51 -7.36 4.89 -0.87
C VAL A 51 -7.24 5.39 -2.31
N THR A 52 -6.61 6.54 -2.46
CA THR A 52 -6.23 7.05 -3.78
C THR A 52 -4.80 6.62 -4.05
N VAL A 53 -4.58 5.93 -5.15
CA VAL A 53 -3.27 5.40 -5.54
C VAL A 53 -2.86 6.08 -6.83
N ILE A 54 -1.74 6.77 -6.78
CA ILE A 54 -1.23 7.52 -7.94
C ILE A 54 0.07 6.88 -8.39
N TYR A 55 0.15 6.52 -9.67
CA TYR A 55 1.38 6.10 -10.32
C TYR A 55 1.89 7.26 -11.15
N GLY A 56 3.12 7.69 -10.88
CA GLY A 56 3.69 8.86 -11.54
C GLY A 56 3.92 8.66 -13.03
N THR A 57 3.76 9.72 -13.79
CA THR A 57 4.02 9.71 -15.25
C THR A 57 5.49 9.80 -15.59
N GLU A 58 6.35 10.15 -14.62
CA GLU A 58 7.79 10.24 -14.81
C GLU A 58 8.54 9.55 -13.69
N ARG A 59 9.66 8.91 -14.04
CA ARG A 59 10.59 8.31 -13.08
C ARG A 59 11.94 9.00 -13.21
N LYS A 60 12.50 9.42 -12.07
CA LYS A 60 13.78 10.14 -12.03
C LYS A 60 14.98 9.21 -12.20
N HIS A 61 14.84 7.94 -11.82
CA HIS A 61 15.91 6.94 -12.00
C HIS A 61 15.33 5.61 -12.46
N GLU A 62 16.17 4.85 -13.12
CA GLU A 62 15.92 3.45 -13.36
C GLU A 62 16.40 2.69 -12.13
N GLY A 63 15.58 1.91 -11.53
CA GLY A 63 16.00 1.14 -10.34
C GLY A 63 14.92 0.21 -9.87
N ASN A 64 13.68 0.66 -9.92
CA ASN A 64 12.55 -0.12 -9.46
C ASN A 64 11.61 -0.43 -10.61
N SER A 65 10.99 -1.59 -10.54
CA SER A 65 9.94 -1.97 -11.47
C SER A 65 8.59 -1.40 -11.01
N PRO A 66 7.59 -1.34 -11.90
CA PRO A 66 6.23 -1.00 -11.48
C PRO A 66 5.72 -1.92 -10.38
N GLU A 67 6.08 -3.20 -10.42
CA GLU A 67 5.71 -4.18 -9.39
C GLU A 67 6.32 -3.83 -8.03
N SER A 68 7.59 -3.45 -8.01
CA SER A 68 8.27 -3.05 -6.78
C SER A 68 7.63 -1.81 -6.17
N ASP A 69 7.32 -0.82 -6.99
CA ASP A 69 6.65 0.40 -6.53
C ASP A 69 5.26 0.08 -5.96
N ALA A 70 4.53 -0.82 -6.61
CA ALA A 70 3.21 -1.25 -6.16
C ALA A 70 3.27 -1.92 -4.79
N ARG A 71 4.22 -2.82 -4.59
CA ARG A 71 4.40 -3.49 -3.30
C ARG A 71 4.74 -2.50 -2.19
N HIS A 72 5.63 -1.55 -2.49
CA HIS A 72 6.02 -0.52 -1.53
C HIS A 72 4.80 0.28 -1.06
N GLU A 73 3.97 0.72 -2.00
CA GLU A 73 2.77 1.51 -1.66
C GLU A 73 1.70 0.68 -0.96
N ALA A 74 1.53 -0.59 -1.35
CA ALA A 74 0.59 -1.49 -0.67
C ALA A 74 1.00 -1.73 0.78
N ILE A 75 2.29 -1.86 1.05
CA ILE A 75 2.80 -2.01 2.42
C ILE A 75 2.49 -0.75 3.24
N HIS A 76 2.60 0.44 2.65
CA HIS A 76 2.20 1.68 3.34
C HIS A 76 0.73 1.66 3.73
N VAL A 77 -0.17 1.19 2.85
CA VAL A 77 -1.58 1.03 3.20
C VAL A 77 -1.75 0.05 4.37
N PHE A 78 -1.03 -1.09 4.30
CA PHE A 78 -1.06 -2.10 5.34
C PHE A 78 -0.69 -1.55 6.72
N LEU A 79 0.32 -0.67 6.77
CA LEU A 79 0.78 -0.08 8.02
C LEU A 79 0.01 1.17 8.43
N HIS A 80 -0.77 1.74 7.52
CA HIS A 80 -1.44 3.02 7.75
C HIS A 80 -2.36 3.01 8.96
N ARG A 81 -3.15 1.94 9.13
CA ARG A 81 -4.09 1.87 10.24
C ARG A 81 -3.37 1.92 11.59
N LEU A 82 -2.23 1.24 11.70
CA LEU A 82 -1.43 1.29 12.93
C LEU A 82 -0.93 2.72 13.20
N ALA A 83 -0.42 3.39 12.17
CA ALA A 83 0.04 4.77 12.29
C ALA A 83 -1.11 5.72 12.64
N TRP A 84 -2.26 5.55 11.98
CA TRP A 84 -3.44 6.36 12.24
C TRP A 84 -3.95 6.17 13.68
N LEU A 85 -4.00 4.94 14.16
CA LEU A 85 -4.38 4.66 15.55
C LEU A 85 -3.41 5.31 16.52
N GLY A 86 -2.10 5.28 16.22
CA GLY A 86 -1.08 5.91 17.07
C GLY A 86 -1.22 7.42 17.19
N ASP A 87 -1.85 8.05 16.21
CA ASP A 87 -2.07 9.49 16.20
C ASP A 87 -3.38 9.90 16.91
N GLN A 88 -4.22 8.94 17.28
CA GLN A 88 -5.50 9.24 17.93
C GLN A 88 -5.29 9.68 19.38
N ARG A 89 -6.00 10.76 19.77
CA ARG A 89 -5.86 11.37 21.09
C ARG A 89 -6.32 10.45 22.23
N TYR A 90 -7.31 9.60 21.96
CA TYR A 90 -7.93 8.74 22.97
C TYR A 90 -7.78 7.26 22.65
N ILE A 91 -6.71 6.90 21.96
CA ILE A 91 -6.45 5.48 21.64
C ILE A 91 -6.10 4.73 22.94
N ARG A 92 -6.60 3.51 23.05
CA ARG A 92 -6.26 2.62 24.14
C ARG A 92 -5.04 1.79 23.75
N CYS A 93 -4.20 1.50 24.74
CA CYS A 93 -3.01 0.69 24.52
C CYS A 93 -3.35 -0.71 23.97
N ASP A 94 -4.43 -1.32 24.45
CA ASP A 94 -4.87 -2.63 23.97
C ASP A 94 -5.29 -2.62 22.51
N GLU A 95 -5.83 -1.50 22.01
CA GLU A 95 -6.17 -1.36 20.58
C GLU A 95 -4.92 -1.37 19.71
N LEU A 96 -3.86 -0.68 20.14
CA LEU A 96 -2.57 -0.70 19.44
C LEU A 96 -1.94 -2.08 19.44
N ILE A 97 -2.01 -2.78 20.57
CA ILE A 97 -1.50 -4.15 20.71
C ILE A 97 -2.25 -5.09 19.78
N GLN A 98 -3.58 -5.02 19.74
CA GLN A 98 -4.41 -5.85 18.87
C GLN A 98 -4.07 -5.62 17.40
N GLU A 99 -3.89 -4.36 16.98
CA GLU A 99 -3.53 -4.04 15.60
C GLU A 99 -2.14 -4.58 15.27
N SER A 100 -1.18 -4.43 16.18
CA SER A 100 0.17 -4.99 15.99
C SER A 100 0.12 -6.50 15.84
N GLU A 101 -0.65 -7.20 16.66
CA GLU A 101 -0.80 -8.65 16.57
C GLU A 101 -1.43 -9.06 15.23
N ARG A 102 -2.42 -8.32 14.76
CA ARG A 102 -3.03 -8.58 13.45
C ARG A 102 -1.99 -8.50 12.33
N LEU A 103 -1.15 -7.46 12.37
CA LEU A 103 -0.09 -7.27 11.38
C LEU A 103 0.93 -8.39 11.43
N VAL A 104 1.32 -8.81 12.64
CA VAL A 104 2.27 -9.91 12.83
C VAL A 104 1.74 -11.21 12.21
N VAL A 105 0.48 -11.53 12.45
CA VAL A 105 -0.15 -12.76 11.91
C VAL A 105 -0.12 -12.74 10.38
N VAL A 106 -0.43 -11.61 9.77
CA VAL A 106 -0.41 -11.48 8.30
C VAL A 106 1.01 -11.64 7.77
N LEU A 107 1.99 -10.98 8.40
CA LEU A 107 3.40 -11.07 7.98
C LEU A 107 3.94 -12.50 8.12
N GLU A 108 3.57 -13.23 9.16
CA GLU A 108 3.95 -14.62 9.33
C GLU A 108 3.49 -15.48 8.14
N LYS A 109 2.25 -15.26 7.70
CA LYS A 109 1.70 -16.00 6.54
C LYS A 109 2.48 -15.69 5.27
N ILE A 110 2.82 -14.43 5.05
CA ILE A 110 3.59 -14.02 3.88
C ILE A 110 4.99 -14.64 3.89
N ILE A 111 5.66 -14.64 5.04
CA ILE A 111 6.98 -15.23 5.19
C ILE A 111 6.94 -16.73 4.89
N LYS A 112 5.92 -17.43 5.37
CA LYS A 112 5.74 -18.87 5.08
C LYS A 112 5.57 -19.14 3.59
N ILE A 113 4.77 -18.31 2.91
CA ILE A 113 4.50 -18.47 1.47
C ILE A 113 5.79 -18.30 0.66
N ASN A 114 6.65 -17.37 1.05
CA ASN A 114 7.88 -17.04 0.32
C ASN A 114 9.10 -17.83 0.78
N LYS A 115 8.95 -18.72 1.74
CA LYS A 115 10.06 -19.55 2.22
C LYS A 115 10.28 -20.69 1.23
N PRO A 116 11.52 -20.87 0.72
CA PRO A 116 11.83 -21.97 -0.20
C PRO A 116 11.69 -23.35 0.44
#